data_a2d9445d21ea098fa7847a3e5ce2643f
#
_entry.id   a2d9445d21ea098fa7847a3e5ce2643f
#
_cell.length_a   1.000
_cell.length_b   1.000
_cell.length_c   1.000
_cell.angle_alpha   90.00
_cell.angle_beta   90.00
_cell.angle_gamma   90.00
#
_symmetry.space_group_name_H-M   'P 1'
#
loop_
_entity.id
_entity.type
_entity.pdbx_description
1 polymer ?
#
loop_
_entity_poly.entity_id
_entity_poly.type
_entity_poly.pdbx_seq_one_letter_code
_entity_poly.pdbx_strand_id
1 'polypeptide(L)' 'MSKDFKIAQERKKEVINTYGGKKLSKMLGISHPAVSKWKVIPPFRAYQISKLGDFDMEYIRPDLQIDPQK' A
#
# COMPACT_ATOMS: atom_id res chain seq x y z
N MET A 1 2.63 18.53 5.63
CA MET A 1 2.30 17.17 5.28
C MET A 1 1.57 16.51 6.43
N SER A 2 0.54 15.76 6.15
CA SER A 2 -0.28 15.19 7.23
C SER A 2 0.42 14.00 7.88
N LYS A 3 0.04 13.74 9.13
CA LYS A 3 0.50 12.56 9.83
C LYS A 3 0.13 11.29 9.06
N ASP A 4 -1.02 11.31 8.42
CA ASP A 4 -1.52 10.13 7.71
C ASP A 4 -0.61 9.75 6.55
N PHE A 5 -0.02 10.72 5.89
CA PHE A 5 0.91 10.42 4.81
C PHE A 5 2.17 9.74 5.33
N LYS A 6 2.69 10.20 6.48
CA LYS A 6 3.84 9.53 7.08
C LYS A 6 3.51 8.12 7.52
N ILE A 7 2.32 7.93 8.06
CA ILE A 7 1.87 6.59 8.44
C ILE A 7 1.78 5.71 7.21
N ALA A 8 1.26 6.24 6.10
CA ALA A 8 1.19 5.48 4.85
C ALA A 8 2.57 5.06 4.38
N GLN A 9 3.57 5.90 4.54
CA GLN A 9 4.94 5.54 4.18
C GLN A 9 5.46 4.40 5.03
N GLU A 10 5.16 4.41 6.32
CA GLU A 10 5.56 3.34 7.21
C GLU A 10 4.81 2.04 6.90
N ARG A 11 3.53 2.14 6.59
CA ARG A 11 2.74 0.97 6.24
C ARG A 11 3.23 0.33 4.95
N LYS A 12 3.71 1.14 4.01
CA LYS A 12 4.34 0.61 2.81
C LYS A 12 5.48 -0.33 3.18
N LYS A 13 6.33 0.09 4.10
CA LYS A 13 7.46 -0.72 4.53
C LYS A 13 7.00 -2.01 5.20
N GLU A 14 5.98 -1.89 6.02
CA GLU A 14 5.42 -3.05 6.72
C GLU A 14 4.87 -4.07 5.73
N VAL A 15 4.10 -3.61 4.76
CA VAL A 15 3.50 -4.49 3.77
C VAL A 15 4.58 -5.19 2.96
N ILE A 16 5.58 -4.43 2.51
CA ILE A 16 6.67 -5.01 1.72
C ILE A 16 7.44 -6.03 2.54
N ASN A 17 7.68 -5.75 3.83
CA ASN A 17 8.38 -6.70 4.69
C ASN A 17 7.57 -7.96 4.94
N THR A 18 6.24 -7.82 5.02
CA THR A 18 5.37 -8.96 5.29
C THR A 18 5.38 -9.96 4.14
N TYR A 19 5.28 -9.47 2.91
CA TYR A 19 5.23 -10.35 1.74
C TYR A 19 6.59 -10.58 1.10
N GLY A 20 7.51 -9.63 1.25
CA GLY A 20 8.74 -9.60 0.48
C GLY A 20 8.50 -8.85 -0.83
N GLY A 21 9.42 -7.94 -1.17
CA GLY A 21 9.25 -7.07 -2.34
C GLY A 21 9.10 -7.85 -3.64
N LYS A 22 9.91 -8.90 -3.79
CA LYS A 22 9.88 -9.70 -5.01
C LYS A 22 8.56 -10.47 -5.14
N LYS A 23 8.14 -11.08 -4.04
CA LYS A 23 6.89 -11.84 -4.04
C LYS A 23 5.70 -10.91 -4.27
N LEU A 24 5.71 -9.76 -3.59
CA LEU A 24 4.63 -8.79 -3.74
C LEU A 24 4.52 -8.31 -5.18
N SER A 25 5.65 -8.03 -5.82
CA SER A 25 5.64 -7.59 -7.20
C SER A 25 4.98 -8.62 -8.12
N LYS A 26 5.28 -9.89 -7.89
CA LYS A 26 4.67 -10.96 -8.67
C LYS A 26 3.18 -11.06 -8.41
N MET A 27 2.77 -10.92 -7.16
CA MET A 27 1.35 -10.99 -6.80
C MET A 27 0.55 -9.87 -7.44
N LEU A 28 1.19 -8.71 -7.61
CA LEU A 28 0.52 -7.55 -8.19
C LEU A 28 0.71 -7.44 -9.70
N GLY A 29 1.55 -8.29 -10.28
CA GLY A 29 1.79 -8.27 -11.70
C GLY A 29 2.64 -7.10 -12.17
N ILE A 30 3.56 -6.63 -11.32
CA ILE A 30 4.45 -5.51 -11.65
C ILE A 30 5.89 -5.90 -11.36
N SER A 31 6.83 -5.06 -11.79
CA SER A 31 8.25 -5.36 -11.59
C SER A 31 8.68 -5.04 -10.16
N HIS A 32 9.72 -5.71 -9.69
CA HIS A 32 10.28 -5.44 -8.37
C HIS A 32 10.77 -3.98 -8.26
N PRO A 33 11.47 -3.44 -9.27
CA PRO A 33 11.86 -2.02 -9.20
C PRO A 33 10.68 -1.08 -9.05
N ALA A 34 9.52 -1.41 -9.63
CA ALA A 34 8.33 -0.57 -9.48
C ALA A 34 7.91 -0.50 -8.02
N VAL A 35 7.94 -1.63 -7.32
CA VAL A 35 7.62 -1.67 -5.89
C VAL A 35 8.63 -0.83 -5.10
N SER A 36 9.90 -0.96 -5.43
CA SER A 36 10.97 -0.26 -4.71
C SER A 36 10.87 1.26 -4.84
N LYS A 37 10.28 1.75 -5.91
CA LYS A 37 10.19 3.19 -6.15
C LYS A 37 9.03 3.86 -5.44
N TRP A 38 8.13 3.11 -4.85
CA TRP A 38 6.98 3.69 -4.18
C TRP A 38 7.42 4.52 -2.97
N LYS A 39 6.83 5.70 -2.82
CA LYS A 39 6.91 6.46 -1.57
C LYS A 39 5.85 5.95 -0.62
N VAL A 40 4.66 5.74 -1.15
CA VAL A 40 3.56 5.07 -0.46
C VAL A 40 3.01 4.07 -1.47
N ILE A 41 2.20 3.13 -0.97
CA ILE A 41 1.56 2.19 -1.88
C ILE A 41 0.51 2.94 -2.69
N PRO A 42 0.58 2.90 -4.05
CA PRO A 42 -0.42 3.60 -4.86
C PRO A 42 -1.84 3.12 -4.55
N PRO A 43 -2.85 3.98 -4.72
CA PRO A 43 -4.22 3.62 -4.34
C PRO A 43 -4.72 2.33 -4.98
N PHE A 44 -4.49 2.15 -6.28
CA PHE A 44 -4.93 0.94 -6.95
C PHE A 44 -4.23 -0.30 -6.39
N ARG A 45 -2.93 -0.18 -6.09
CA ARG A 45 -2.19 -1.31 -5.54
C ARG A 45 -2.61 -1.59 -4.11
N ALA A 46 -2.90 -0.54 -3.33
CA ALA A 46 -3.43 -0.72 -1.99
C ALA A 46 -4.74 -1.49 -2.03
N TYR A 47 -5.59 -1.19 -3.00
CA TYR A 47 -6.83 -1.91 -3.18
C TYR A 47 -6.56 -3.39 -3.49
N GLN A 48 -5.63 -3.67 -4.40
CA GLN A 48 -5.29 -5.06 -4.73
C GLN A 48 -4.78 -5.80 -3.50
N ILE A 49 -3.93 -5.15 -2.71
CA ILE A 49 -3.37 -5.76 -1.51
C ILE A 49 -4.46 -6.01 -0.49
N SER A 50 -5.42 -5.11 -0.36
CA SER A 50 -6.51 -5.29 0.59
C SER A 50 -7.35 -6.53 0.25
N LYS A 51 -7.41 -6.90 -1.03
CA LYS A 51 -8.14 -8.09 -1.44
C LYS A 51 -7.46 -9.38 -1.02
N LEU A 52 -6.19 -9.32 -0.64
CA LEU A 52 -5.48 -10.50 -0.16
C LEU A 52 -5.87 -10.86 1.27
N GLY A 53 -6.50 -9.94 2.00
CA GLY A 53 -7.07 -10.23 3.31
C GLY A 53 -6.19 -9.91 4.51
N ASP A 54 -4.92 -9.61 4.31
CA ASP A 54 -4.00 -9.36 5.43
C ASP A 54 -3.99 -7.91 5.89
N PHE A 55 -4.34 -7.00 5.01
CA PHE A 55 -4.33 -5.56 5.30
C PHE A 55 -5.56 -4.90 4.69
N ASP A 56 -6.12 -3.94 5.42
CA ASP A 56 -7.22 -3.14 4.89
C ASP A 56 -6.66 -1.94 4.13
N MET A 57 -7.41 -1.44 3.16
CA MET A 57 -6.99 -0.28 2.40
C MET A 57 -6.78 0.94 3.29
N GLU A 58 -7.66 1.14 4.26
CA GLU A 58 -7.54 2.26 5.19
C GLU A 58 -6.29 2.14 6.05
N TYR A 59 -5.90 0.92 6.37
CA TYR A 59 -4.68 0.69 7.13
C TYR A 59 -3.46 1.03 6.29
N ILE A 60 -3.47 0.63 5.01
CA ILE A 60 -2.34 0.86 4.11
C ILE A 60 -2.22 2.32 3.72
N ARG A 61 -3.35 2.96 3.45
CA ARG A 61 -3.38 4.34 2.98
C ARG A 61 -4.39 5.16 3.78
N PRO A 62 -4.08 5.46 5.06
CA PRO A 62 -5.02 6.24 5.87
C PRO A 62 -5.17 7.68 5.38
N ASP A 63 -4.24 8.15 4.56
CA ASP A 63 -4.31 9.49 3.98
C ASP A 63 -5.36 9.61 2.88
N LEU A 64 -5.83 8.48 2.35
CA LEU A 64 -6.85 8.47 1.31
C LEU A 64 -8.23 8.30 1.91
N GLN A 65 -8.58 9.14 2.83
CA GLN A 65 -9.90 9.04 3.44
C GLN A 65 -10.97 9.42 2.43
N ILE A 66 -11.70 8.41 2.00
CA ILE A 66 -12.83 8.64 1.11
C ILE A 66 -14.08 8.67 1.97
N ASP A 67 -14.71 9.83 2.02
CA ASP A 67 -15.96 9.97 2.73
C ASP A 67 -17.08 9.80 1.73
N PRO A 68 -17.80 8.68 1.76
CA PRO A 68 -18.83 8.43 0.76
C PRO A 68 -20.02 9.34 0.88
N GLN A 69 -20.09 10.12 1.93
CA GLN A 69 -21.20 11.04 2.13
C GLN A 69 -20.98 12.40 1.48
N LYS A 70 -19.84 12.63 0.90
CA LYS A 70 -19.54 13.92 0.28
C LYS A 70 -19.52 13.89 -1.20
#